data_24bbfa734743048a03f1a931a2a52850
#
_entry.id   24bbfa734743048a03f1a931a2a52850
#
_cell.length_a   1.000
_cell.length_b   1.000
_cell.length_c   1.000
_cell.angle_alpha   90.00
_cell.angle_beta   90.00
_cell.angle_gamma   90.00
#
_symmetry.space_group_name_H-M   'P 1'
#
loop_
_entity.id
_entity.type
_entity.pdbx_description
1 polymer ?
#
loop_
_entity_poly.entity_id
_entity_poly.type
_entity_poly.pdbx_seq_one_letter_code
_entity_poly.pdbx_strand_id
1 'polypeptide(L)'
;MKKRIISVLLATVFALSVIGCGTKDTKEQDAYRQYGITCMESGKYEDAVKAFQNALGESIGHIGEKELDICFYKAKAQALDGKTKDALATYNAIIKYNKDARAYYLRGDLYMDMGEEKKGRADFESAVQQGKKNYEIYIGIYESLSRHEKKDEGQKYLSAAMEIKGDKP
;
A
#
# COMPACT_ATOMS: atom_id res chain seq x y z
N MET A 1 22.63 -41.26 -9.93
CA MET A 1 23.74 -40.27 -9.81
C MET A 1 23.32 -38.94 -10.36
N LYS A 2 23.59 -37.92 -9.58
CA LYS A 2 23.65 -36.48 -9.87
C LYS A 2 22.32 -35.73 -10.11
N LYS A 3 21.85 -35.15 -9.00
CA LYS A 3 21.08 -33.93 -8.88
C LYS A 3 21.72 -32.80 -9.69
N ARG A 4 20.92 -31.97 -10.38
CA ARG A 4 21.30 -30.61 -10.70
C ARG A 4 20.09 -29.68 -10.49
N ILE A 5 20.19 -28.95 -9.47
CA ILE A 5 19.69 -27.68 -9.09
C ILE A 5 19.62 -26.74 -10.31
N ILE A 6 18.42 -26.33 -10.69
CA ILE A 6 18.27 -25.22 -11.62
C ILE A 6 17.96 -24.00 -10.78
N SER A 7 19.04 -23.29 -10.52
CA SER A 7 19.05 -21.91 -10.06
C SER A 7 18.41 -21.06 -11.15
N VAL A 8 17.25 -20.47 -10.85
CA VAL A 8 16.65 -19.46 -11.72
C VAL A 8 17.45 -18.18 -11.51
N LEU A 9 18.38 -17.98 -12.39
CA LEU A 9 19.04 -16.71 -12.60
C LEU A 9 18.01 -15.68 -13.06
N LEU A 10 17.87 -14.65 -12.25
CA LEU A 10 17.33 -13.38 -12.65
C LEU A 10 18.31 -12.77 -13.67
N ALA A 11 18.09 -13.04 -14.93
CA ALA A 11 18.90 -12.46 -16.00
C ALA A 11 18.44 -11.03 -16.24
N THR A 12 19.23 -10.12 -15.75
CA THR A 12 19.32 -8.74 -16.17
C THR A 12 19.50 -8.66 -17.70
N VAL A 13 18.49 -8.20 -18.39
CA VAL A 13 18.69 -7.65 -19.74
C VAL A 13 18.80 -6.13 -19.58
N PHE A 14 20.03 -5.69 -19.43
CA PHE A 14 20.45 -4.32 -19.63
C PHE A 14 20.64 -4.15 -21.14
N ALA A 15 19.64 -3.68 -21.85
CA ALA A 15 19.81 -3.15 -23.18
C ALA A 15 19.68 -1.64 -23.10
N LEU A 16 20.83 -0.96 -23.14
CA LEU A 16 20.88 0.47 -23.41
C LEU A 16 20.27 0.74 -24.78
N SER A 17 19.21 1.52 -24.80
CA SER A 17 18.94 2.44 -25.88
C SER A 17 18.49 3.76 -25.28
N VAL A 18 19.48 4.62 -25.13
CA VAL A 18 19.30 6.05 -24.93
C VAL A 18 18.66 6.62 -26.19
N ILE A 19 17.76 7.53 -25.97
CA ILE A 19 17.20 8.60 -26.79
C ILE A 19 15.69 8.48 -26.96
N GLY A 20 15.04 9.36 -26.22
CA GLY A 20 13.63 9.64 -26.36
C GLY A 20 13.11 10.16 -25.03
N CYS A 21 13.37 11.43 -24.72
CA CYS A 21 12.62 12.16 -23.70
C CYS A 21 11.20 12.30 -24.25
N GLY A 22 10.43 11.21 -24.12
CA GLY A 22 9.03 11.14 -24.44
C GLY A 22 8.34 10.55 -23.22
N THR A 23 7.42 11.29 -22.64
CA THR A 23 6.39 10.77 -21.75
C THR A 23 5.75 9.57 -22.43
N LYS A 24 6.31 8.38 -22.19
CA LYS A 24 5.68 7.16 -22.68
C LYS A 24 4.33 7.04 -21.99
N ASP A 25 3.36 6.93 -22.80
CA ASP A 25 1.95 7.17 -22.59
C ASP A 25 1.45 6.48 -21.31
N THR A 26 1.14 7.29 -20.31
CA THR A 26 0.49 6.87 -19.06
C THR A 26 -0.91 6.31 -19.26
N LYS A 27 -1.44 6.28 -20.48
CA LYS A 27 -2.79 5.82 -20.79
C LYS A 27 -2.98 4.33 -20.52
N GLU A 28 -2.00 3.50 -20.89
CA GLU A 28 -2.06 2.07 -20.61
C GLU A 28 -1.97 1.80 -19.10
N GLN A 29 -1.08 2.49 -18.41
CA GLN A 29 -0.99 2.43 -16.94
C GLN A 29 -2.30 2.84 -16.29
N ASP A 30 -2.89 3.96 -16.74
CA ASP A 30 -4.16 4.47 -16.22
C ASP A 30 -5.32 3.51 -16.51
N ALA A 31 -5.34 2.90 -17.71
CA ALA A 31 -6.33 1.90 -18.08
C ALA A 31 -6.27 0.66 -17.18
N TYR A 32 -5.07 0.11 -16.95
CA TYR A 32 -4.89 -1.01 -16.02
C TYR A 32 -5.24 -0.63 -14.59
N ARG A 33 -4.84 0.57 -14.13
CA ARG A 33 -5.21 1.07 -12.80
C ARG A 33 -6.73 1.13 -12.64
N GLN A 34 -7.43 1.73 -13.61
CA GLN A 34 -8.90 1.86 -13.57
C GLN A 34 -9.58 0.49 -13.63
N TYR A 35 -9.09 -0.42 -14.46
CA TYR A 35 -9.59 -1.79 -14.51
C TYR A 35 -9.42 -2.50 -13.17
N GLY A 36 -8.25 -2.36 -12.53
CA GLY A 36 -8.00 -2.90 -11.20
C GLY A 36 -8.98 -2.38 -10.14
N ILE A 37 -9.28 -1.08 -10.16
CA ILE A 37 -10.28 -0.47 -9.27
C ILE A 37 -11.67 -1.08 -9.51
N THR A 38 -12.09 -1.19 -10.77
CA THR A 38 -13.38 -1.82 -11.14
C THR A 38 -13.47 -3.28 -10.69
N CYS A 39 -12.35 -4.02 -10.80
CA CYS A 39 -12.26 -5.38 -10.29
C CYS A 39 -12.43 -5.43 -8.76
N MET A 40 -11.80 -4.49 -8.02
CA MET A 40 -11.98 -4.39 -6.56
C MET A 40 -13.45 -4.13 -6.18
N GLU A 41 -14.10 -3.19 -6.85
CA GLU A 41 -15.51 -2.86 -6.64
C GLU A 41 -16.44 -4.05 -6.91
N SER A 42 -16.04 -4.93 -7.83
CA SER A 42 -16.76 -6.15 -8.19
C SER A 42 -16.38 -7.38 -7.33
N GLY A 43 -15.51 -7.22 -6.31
CA GLY A 43 -15.02 -8.31 -5.47
C GLY A 43 -14.05 -9.26 -6.18
N LYS A 44 -13.55 -8.92 -7.37
CA LYS A 44 -12.60 -9.73 -8.16
C LYS A 44 -11.17 -9.37 -7.79
N TYR A 45 -10.78 -9.68 -6.55
CA TYR A 45 -9.52 -9.19 -5.98
C TYR A 45 -8.28 -9.76 -6.65
N GLU A 46 -8.29 -11.02 -7.09
CA GLU A 46 -7.18 -11.61 -7.84
C GLU A 46 -6.95 -10.89 -9.18
N ASP A 47 -8.02 -10.59 -9.91
CA ASP A 47 -7.92 -9.85 -11.18
C ASP A 47 -7.46 -8.41 -10.92
N ALA A 48 -7.91 -7.79 -9.82
CA ALA A 48 -7.42 -6.48 -9.42
C ALA A 48 -5.91 -6.48 -9.17
N VAL A 49 -5.38 -7.48 -8.44
CA VAL A 49 -3.93 -7.62 -8.21
C VAL A 49 -3.17 -7.71 -9.53
N LYS A 50 -3.65 -8.54 -10.49
CA LYS A 50 -3.03 -8.67 -11.82
C LYS A 50 -3.06 -7.34 -12.59
N ALA A 51 -4.19 -6.63 -12.55
CA ALA A 51 -4.32 -5.34 -13.21
C ALA A 51 -3.35 -4.30 -12.65
N PHE A 52 -3.22 -4.20 -11.32
CA PHE A 52 -2.26 -3.29 -10.69
C PHE A 52 -0.81 -3.70 -10.96
N GLN A 53 -0.51 -5.00 -11.08
CA GLN A 53 0.82 -5.45 -11.51
C GLN A 53 1.13 -5.01 -12.94
N ASN A 54 0.18 -5.12 -13.86
CA ASN A 54 0.34 -4.64 -15.23
C ASN A 54 0.53 -3.12 -15.26
N ALA A 55 -0.28 -2.37 -14.49
CA ALA A 55 -0.11 -0.92 -14.37
C ALA A 55 1.28 -0.51 -13.88
N LEU A 56 1.85 -1.24 -12.91
CA LEU A 56 3.21 -1.01 -12.44
C LEU A 56 4.27 -1.45 -13.46
N GLY A 57 3.96 -2.44 -14.31
CA GLY A 57 4.84 -2.88 -15.40
C GLY A 57 5.01 -1.83 -16.49
N GLU A 58 4.05 -0.94 -16.67
CA GLU A 58 4.13 0.20 -17.60
C GLU A 58 5.00 1.35 -17.08
N SER A 59 5.36 1.33 -15.80
CA SER A 59 6.25 2.34 -15.19
C SER A 59 7.70 2.04 -15.56
N ILE A 60 8.35 2.96 -16.27
CA ILE A 60 9.75 2.79 -16.66
C ILE A 60 10.64 3.52 -15.66
N GLY A 61 11.13 2.78 -14.66
CA GLY A 61 12.28 3.18 -13.84
C GLY A 61 12.04 4.36 -12.88
N HIS A 62 10.83 4.86 -12.76
CA HIS A 62 10.48 5.95 -11.86
C HIS A 62 9.33 5.53 -10.92
N ILE A 63 9.53 5.75 -9.63
CA ILE A 63 8.47 5.58 -8.64
C ILE A 63 8.02 6.99 -8.22
N GLY A 64 6.86 7.41 -8.71
CA GLY A 64 6.21 8.66 -8.35
C GLY A 64 4.96 8.42 -7.51
N GLU A 65 4.18 9.47 -7.34
CA GLU A 65 2.92 9.42 -6.58
C GLU A 65 1.91 8.42 -7.18
N LYS A 66 1.87 8.34 -8.52
CA LYS A 66 0.97 7.40 -9.22
C LYS A 66 1.33 5.95 -8.93
N GLU A 67 2.60 5.59 -9.02
CA GLU A 67 3.08 4.23 -8.73
C GLU A 67 2.84 3.86 -7.27
N LEU A 68 3.07 4.80 -6.35
CA LEU A 68 2.75 4.59 -4.93
C LEU A 68 1.27 4.36 -4.72
N ASP A 69 0.39 5.14 -5.35
CA ASP A 69 -1.05 4.96 -5.28
C ASP A 69 -1.47 3.58 -5.82
N ILE A 70 -0.92 3.14 -6.97
CA ILE A 70 -1.15 1.81 -7.51
C ILE A 70 -0.67 0.71 -6.54
N CYS A 71 0.48 0.91 -5.86
CA CYS A 71 0.97 -0.01 -4.85
C CYS A 71 0.01 -0.11 -3.65
N PHE A 72 -0.60 0.99 -3.22
CA PHE A 72 -1.61 0.98 -2.16
C PHE A 72 -2.86 0.18 -2.56
N TYR A 73 -3.38 0.41 -3.77
CA TYR A 73 -4.51 -0.38 -4.29
C TYR A 73 -4.16 -1.87 -4.39
N LYS A 74 -2.97 -2.19 -4.90
CA LYS A 74 -2.50 -3.57 -5.01
C LYS A 74 -2.42 -4.25 -3.64
N ALA A 75 -1.83 -3.58 -2.63
CA ALA A 75 -1.73 -4.13 -1.29
C ALA A 75 -3.11 -4.36 -0.67
N LYS A 76 -4.05 -3.43 -0.86
CA LYS A 76 -5.43 -3.58 -0.42
C LYS A 76 -6.12 -4.75 -1.12
N ALA A 77 -5.96 -4.89 -2.44
CA ALA A 77 -6.52 -6.02 -3.18
C ALA A 77 -5.93 -7.35 -2.71
N GLN A 78 -4.62 -7.42 -2.45
CA GLN A 78 -3.96 -8.60 -1.89
C GLN A 78 -4.51 -8.98 -0.51
N ALA A 79 -4.75 -8.01 0.37
CA ALA A 79 -5.34 -8.25 1.68
C ALA A 79 -6.77 -8.81 1.56
N LEU A 80 -7.60 -8.21 0.70
CA LEU A 80 -8.97 -8.65 0.45
C LEU A 80 -9.06 -10.02 -0.24
N ASP A 81 -8.02 -10.39 -1.01
CA ASP A 81 -7.87 -11.71 -1.64
C ASP A 81 -7.32 -12.78 -0.67
N GLY A 82 -7.14 -12.44 0.61
CA GLY A 82 -6.55 -13.32 1.61
C GLY A 82 -5.04 -13.51 1.48
N LYS A 83 -4.38 -12.85 0.54
CA LYS A 83 -2.93 -12.87 0.33
C LYS A 83 -2.21 -11.92 1.29
N THR A 84 -2.44 -12.10 2.58
CA THR A 84 -1.98 -11.21 3.65
C THR A 84 -0.45 -11.02 3.65
N LYS A 85 0.31 -12.09 3.39
CA LYS A 85 1.78 -11.99 3.32
C LYS A 85 2.25 -11.08 2.19
N ASP A 86 1.59 -11.14 1.05
CA ASP A 86 1.91 -10.31 -0.12
C ASP A 86 1.54 -8.85 0.14
N ALA A 87 0.40 -8.60 0.79
CA ALA A 87 -0.01 -7.27 1.21
C ALA A 87 1.01 -6.64 2.18
N LEU A 88 1.43 -7.40 3.20
CA LEU A 88 2.48 -6.95 4.13
C LEU A 88 3.80 -6.66 3.40
N ALA A 89 4.20 -7.50 2.45
CA ALA A 89 5.40 -7.27 1.66
C ALA A 89 5.30 -5.98 0.82
N THR A 90 4.13 -5.71 0.25
CA THR A 90 3.89 -4.48 -0.52
C THR A 90 3.94 -3.23 0.39
N TYR A 91 3.28 -3.25 1.55
CA TYR A 91 3.38 -2.13 2.51
C TYR A 91 4.81 -1.94 3.03
N ASN A 92 5.55 -3.03 3.30
CA ASN A 92 6.96 -2.97 3.70
C ASN A 92 7.82 -2.28 2.63
N ALA A 93 7.57 -2.56 1.34
CA ALA A 93 8.29 -1.92 0.25
C ALA A 93 8.02 -0.40 0.20
N ILE A 94 6.77 0.02 0.36
CA ILE A 94 6.40 1.45 0.41
C ILE A 94 7.09 2.13 1.61
N ILE A 95 7.02 1.53 2.79
CA ILE A 95 7.65 2.07 4.01
C ILE A 95 9.16 2.19 3.84
N LYS A 96 9.80 1.18 3.26
CA LYS A 96 11.24 1.21 2.99
C LYS A 96 11.62 2.33 2.01
N TYR A 97 10.74 2.63 1.05
CA TYR A 97 10.98 3.65 0.05
C TYR A 97 10.92 5.08 0.62
N ASN A 98 9.86 5.43 1.35
CA ASN A 98 9.64 6.82 1.77
C ASN A 98 9.09 7.01 3.19
N LYS A 99 8.97 5.94 3.99
CA LYS A 99 8.37 5.97 5.33
C LYS A 99 6.96 6.57 5.35
N ASP A 100 6.17 6.25 4.36
CA ASP A 100 4.82 6.80 4.17
C ASP A 100 3.90 6.51 5.37
N ALA A 101 3.27 7.55 5.91
CA ALA A 101 2.37 7.46 7.07
C ALA A 101 1.15 6.56 6.79
N ARG A 102 0.60 6.63 5.57
CA ARG A 102 -0.53 5.81 5.14
C ARG A 102 -0.15 4.33 5.08
N ALA A 103 1.09 4.04 4.64
CA ALA A 103 1.58 2.66 4.59
C ALA A 103 1.74 2.05 5.99
N TYR A 104 2.24 2.82 6.96
CA TYR A 104 2.26 2.38 8.35
C TYR A 104 0.86 2.14 8.88
N TYR A 105 -0.08 3.08 8.69
CA TYR A 105 -1.47 2.92 9.12
C TYR A 105 -2.11 1.66 8.54
N LEU A 106 -2.04 1.46 7.22
CA LEU A 106 -2.68 0.32 6.55
C LEU A 106 -2.03 -1.02 6.91
N ARG A 107 -0.71 -1.05 7.13
CA ARG A 107 -0.04 -2.25 7.63
C ARG A 107 -0.42 -2.53 9.07
N GLY A 108 -0.53 -1.50 9.89
CA GLY A 108 -1.00 -1.59 11.26
C GLY A 108 -2.42 -2.14 11.36
N ASP A 109 -3.31 -1.65 10.51
CA ASP A 109 -4.69 -2.14 10.40
C ASP A 109 -4.72 -3.63 10.01
N LEU A 110 -3.92 -4.03 9.03
CA LEU A 110 -3.78 -5.44 8.64
C LEU A 110 -3.23 -6.31 9.77
N TYR A 111 -2.29 -5.80 10.57
CA TYR A 111 -1.82 -6.52 11.76
C TYR A 111 -2.91 -6.66 12.83
N MET A 112 -3.78 -5.66 12.99
CA MET A 112 -4.94 -5.76 13.88
C MET A 112 -5.89 -6.86 13.41
N ASP A 113 -6.21 -6.91 12.10
CA ASP A 113 -7.04 -7.97 11.49
C ASP A 113 -6.44 -9.38 11.69
N MET A 114 -5.12 -9.48 11.77
CA MET A 114 -4.39 -10.74 12.06
C MET A 114 -4.33 -11.10 13.55
N GLY A 115 -4.83 -10.26 14.45
CA GLY A 115 -4.65 -10.41 15.90
C GLY A 115 -3.24 -10.06 16.42
N GLU A 116 -2.37 -9.53 15.57
CA GLU A 116 -1.00 -9.11 15.89
C GLU A 116 -0.99 -7.69 16.50
N GLU A 117 -1.81 -7.49 17.54
CA GLU A 117 -2.12 -6.18 18.10
C GLU A 117 -0.89 -5.33 18.46
N LYS A 118 0.16 -5.95 19.01
CA LYS A 118 1.40 -5.22 19.36
C LYS A 118 2.05 -4.59 18.13
N LYS A 119 2.08 -5.31 17.01
CA LYS A 119 2.62 -4.78 15.75
C LYS A 119 1.72 -3.71 15.17
N GLY A 120 0.40 -3.92 15.23
CA GLY A 120 -0.59 -2.94 14.78
C GLY A 120 -0.43 -1.61 15.49
N ARG A 121 -0.32 -1.61 16.83
CA ARG A 121 -0.11 -0.40 17.62
C ARG A 121 1.22 0.30 17.32
N ALA A 122 2.31 -0.44 17.18
CA ALA A 122 3.60 0.13 16.82
C ALA A 122 3.58 0.82 15.45
N ASP A 123 2.82 0.25 14.51
CA ASP A 123 2.63 0.86 13.19
C ASP A 123 1.72 2.09 13.27
N PHE A 124 0.67 2.09 14.08
CA PHE A 124 -0.16 3.28 14.31
C PHE A 124 0.64 4.43 14.93
N GLU A 125 1.52 4.15 15.89
CA GLU A 125 2.43 5.16 16.45
C GLU A 125 3.37 5.73 15.37
N SER A 126 3.92 4.85 14.53
CA SER A 126 4.76 5.27 13.39
C SER A 126 3.97 6.11 12.38
N ALA A 127 2.73 5.73 12.08
CA ALA A 127 1.84 6.47 11.18
C ALA A 127 1.58 7.90 11.70
N VAL A 128 1.27 8.05 12.98
CA VAL A 128 1.08 9.35 13.64
C VAL A 128 2.36 10.17 13.61
N GLN A 129 3.51 9.55 13.89
CA GLN A 129 4.79 10.25 13.90
C GLN A 129 5.16 10.81 12.53
N GLN A 130 4.87 10.09 11.45
CA GLN A 130 5.13 10.53 10.08
C GLN A 130 4.03 11.48 9.56
N GLY A 131 2.78 11.27 9.94
CA GLY A 131 1.60 11.99 9.44
C GLY A 131 0.99 12.98 10.44
N LYS A 132 1.80 13.72 11.19
CA LYS A 132 1.37 14.57 12.33
C LYS A 132 0.19 15.52 12.05
N LYS A 133 0.02 16.01 10.83
CA LYS A 133 -1.05 16.92 10.43
C LYS A 133 -2.08 16.30 9.48
N ASN A 134 -2.02 14.99 9.31
CA ASN A 134 -2.95 14.28 8.44
C ASN A 134 -4.08 13.67 9.29
N TYR A 135 -5.19 14.42 9.47
CA TYR A 135 -6.32 13.99 10.29
C TYR A 135 -6.93 12.66 9.82
N GLU A 136 -6.81 12.31 8.53
CA GLU A 136 -7.34 11.06 7.97
C GLU A 136 -6.63 9.83 8.55
N ILE A 137 -5.33 9.92 8.83
CA ILE A 137 -4.57 8.87 9.51
C ILE A 137 -5.14 8.62 10.91
N TYR A 138 -5.41 9.68 11.66
CA TYR A 138 -5.95 9.58 13.01
C TYR A 138 -7.37 9.00 13.02
N ILE A 139 -8.23 9.45 12.09
CA ILE A 139 -9.58 8.87 11.93
C ILE A 139 -9.47 7.39 11.56
N GLY A 140 -8.64 7.01 10.61
CA GLY A 140 -8.45 5.60 10.22
C GLY A 140 -7.97 4.73 11.39
N ILE A 141 -7.05 5.23 12.23
CA ILE A 141 -6.62 4.50 13.43
C ILE A 141 -7.77 4.33 14.42
N TYR A 142 -8.56 5.39 14.67
CA TYR A 142 -9.74 5.30 15.52
C TYR A 142 -10.74 4.26 14.99
N GLU A 143 -11.02 4.27 13.69
CA GLU A 143 -11.94 3.32 13.05
C GLU A 143 -11.42 1.88 13.16
N SER A 144 -10.12 1.66 12.92
CA SER A 144 -9.48 0.36 13.08
C SER A 144 -9.61 -0.16 14.53
N LEU A 145 -9.23 0.64 15.51
CA LEU A 145 -9.33 0.27 16.91
C LEU A 145 -10.79 0.02 17.33
N SER A 146 -11.72 0.83 16.84
CA SER A 146 -13.16 0.65 17.14
C SER A 146 -13.70 -0.67 16.58
N ARG A 147 -13.29 -1.05 15.38
CA ARG A 147 -13.64 -2.31 14.73
C ARG A 147 -13.13 -3.53 15.50
N HIS A 148 -12.01 -3.37 16.20
CA HIS A 148 -11.40 -4.40 17.05
C HIS A 148 -11.77 -4.28 18.54
N GLU A 149 -12.91 -3.66 18.85
CA GLU A 149 -13.45 -3.50 20.21
C GLU A 149 -12.55 -2.70 21.18
N LYS A 150 -11.68 -1.85 20.63
CA LYS A 150 -10.74 -1.00 21.38
C LYS A 150 -11.08 0.48 21.28
N LYS A 151 -12.38 0.80 21.25
CA LYS A 151 -12.89 2.14 21.05
C LYS A 151 -12.33 3.16 22.07
N ASP A 152 -12.19 2.76 23.32
CA ASP A 152 -11.67 3.64 24.38
C ASP A 152 -10.21 4.01 24.10
N GLU A 153 -9.40 3.05 23.64
CA GLU A 153 -8.02 3.32 23.21
C GLU A 153 -7.99 4.24 21.98
N GLY A 154 -8.95 4.09 21.08
CA GLY A 154 -9.09 4.90 19.86
C GLY A 154 -9.47 6.35 20.13
N GLN A 155 -10.15 6.66 21.24
CA GLN A 155 -10.72 7.98 21.51
C GLN A 155 -9.69 9.12 21.45
N LYS A 156 -8.45 8.89 21.88
CA LYS A 156 -7.36 9.88 21.78
C LYS A 156 -7.05 10.28 20.34
N TYR A 157 -7.14 9.33 19.40
CA TYR A 157 -6.91 9.59 17.97
C TYR A 157 -8.06 10.40 17.36
N LEU A 158 -9.31 10.09 17.73
CA LEU A 158 -10.46 10.88 17.29
C LEU A 158 -10.35 12.32 17.77
N SER A 159 -10.01 12.56 19.04
CA SER A 159 -9.81 13.89 19.61
C SER A 159 -8.73 14.66 18.86
N ALA A 160 -7.56 14.03 18.63
CA ALA A 160 -6.46 14.64 17.88
C ALA A 160 -6.85 14.94 16.42
N ALA A 161 -7.63 14.08 15.78
CA ALA A 161 -8.13 14.33 14.43
C ALA A 161 -9.02 15.57 14.35
N MET A 162 -9.90 15.76 15.36
CA MET A 162 -10.78 16.94 15.45
C MET A 162 -9.99 18.23 15.64
N GLU A 163 -8.96 18.22 16.48
CA GLU A 163 -8.04 19.35 16.67
C GLU A 163 -7.35 19.72 15.35
N ILE A 164 -6.72 18.73 14.69
CA ILE A 164 -6.02 18.95 13.42
C ILE A 164 -6.98 19.51 12.34
N LYS A 165 -8.23 19.06 12.32
CA LYS A 165 -9.26 19.55 11.39
C LYS A 165 -9.75 20.95 11.73
N GLY A 166 -9.84 21.29 13.02
CA GLY A 166 -10.20 22.60 13.50
C GLY A 166 -9.15 23.67 13.24
N ASP A 167 -7.88 23.29 13.18
CA ASP A 167 -6.75 24.17 12.90
C ASP A 167 -6.54 24.47 11.39
N LYS A 168 -7.38 23.91 10.50
CA LYS A 168 -7.34 24.26 9.06
C LYS A 168 -8.10 25.55 8.83
N PRO A 169 -7.43 26.57 8.24
CA PRO A 169 -8.06 27.82 7.86
C PRO A 169 -9.15 27.64 6.79
#